data_337b8aa4785dee3335a6cf4aded69fd9
#
_entry.id   337b8aa4785dee3335a6cf4aded69fd9
#
_cell.length_a   1.000
_cell.length_b   1.000
_cell.length_c   1.000
_cell.angle_alpha   90.00
_cell.angle_beta   90.00
_cell.angle_gamma   90.00
#
_symmetry.space_group_name_H-M   'P 1'
#
loop_
_entity.id
_entity.type
_entity.pdbx_description
1 polymer ?
#
loop_
_entity_poly.entity_id
_entity_poly.type
_entity_poly.pdbx_seq_one_letter_code
_entity_poly.pdbx_strand_id
1 'polypeptide(L)'
;MDWNKLLFPENEQPLDRLVDGYSRTSIFRTIGFIGDSLSSGEFETRDAEGRPGYHDLYEYSWGQYIARKNGLKAYNFSRGGMTAREYLQSFAESRDFWNPDKACQAYVIALGVNDLYNQHREVGSLADVDPKDWRKNGDTFIGNYAAIVSRYKEISPDAKFFYVTFPKDDLWGNPAASQGLCDSVYALADHFDNAYVIDLYRYAPPYDQKFREQFNLYGHSNASGYILVAQMIDSYIDYIVRHNPKDFNNVPFINTDIRY
;
A
#
# COMPACT_ATOMS: atom_id res chain seq x y z
N MET A 1 31.08 -15.58 12.90
CA MET A 1 29.80 -15.62 12.12
C MET A 1 29.71 -14.32 11.33
N ASP A 2 29.60 -14.39 10.02
CA ASP A 2 29.41 -13.19 9.18
C ASP A 2 27.92 -12.81 9.22
N TRP A 3 27.60 -11.79 10.01
CA TRP A 3 26.24 -11.32 10.19
C TRP A 3 25.65 -10.72 8.88
N ASN A 4 26.49 -10.22 7.96
CA ASN A 4 26.04 -9.75 6.66
C ASN A 4 25.40 -10.89 5.85
N LYS A 5 26.07 -12.06 5.81
CA LYS A 5 25.50 -13.23 5.11
C LYS A 5 24.22 -13.75 5.76
N LEU A 6 24.08 -13.54 7.08
CA LEU A 6 22.84 -13.91 7.79
C LEU A 6 21.67 -12.99 7.46
N LEU A 7 21.93 -11.67 7.36
CA LEU A 7 20.90 -10.66 7.14
C LEU A 7 20.63 -10.38 5.67
N PHE A 8 21.66 -10.53 4.83
CA PHE A 8 21.61 -10.20 3.40
C PHE A 8 22.15 -11.40 2.59
N PRO A 9 21.33 -12.42 2.35
CA PRO A 9 21.71 -13.51 1.45
C PRO A 9 22.12 -12.96 0.08
N GLU A 10 23.15 -13.56 -0.52
CA GLU A 10 23.59 -13.17 -1.87
C GLU A 10 22.44 -13.29 -2.87
N ASN A 11 22.19 -12.24 -3.65
CA ASN A 11 21.12 -12.15 -4.66
C ASN A 11 19.69 -12.27 -4.12
N GLU A 12 19.47 -12.03 -2.82
CA GLU A 12 18.10 -12.02 -2.26
C GLU A 12 17.22 -11.01 -3.01
N GLN A 13 16.07 -11.48 -3.48
CA GLN A 13 15.02 -10.65 -4.04
C GLN A 13 13.90 -10.48 -3.02
N PRO A 14 13.09 -9.39 -3.11
CA PRO A 14 11.87 -9.29 -2.33
C PRO A 14 11.00 -10.54 -2.53
N LEU A 15 10.44 -11.07 -1.49
CA LEU A 15 9.58 -12.26 -1.47
C LEU A 15 10.24 -13.61 -1.78
N ASP A 16 11.57 -13.70 -1.91
CA ASP A 16 12.25 -15.01 -1.95
C ASP A 16 11.96 -15.84 -0.69
N ARG A 17 11.64 -15.14 0.40
CA ARG A 17 11.14 -15.76 1.63
C ARG A 17 10.02 -14.92 2.25
N LEU A 18 9.04 -15.56 2.82
CA LEU A 18 8.06 -14.92 3.67
C LEU A 18 8.51 -14.96 5.12
N VAL A 19 8.35 -13.85 5.83
CA VAL A 19 8.76 -13.75 7.24
C VAL A 19 7.70 -14.40 8.12
N ASP A 20 8.12 -15.38 8.92
CA ASP A 20 7.33 -15.99 9.98
C ASP A 20 7.61 -15.27 11.31
N GLY A 21 6.56 -14.94 12.06
CA GLY A 21 6.69 -14.21 13.32
C GLY A 21 6.94 -12.72 13.10
N TYR A 22 7.74 -12.11 13.94
CA TYR A 22 8.07 -10.69 13.85
C TYR A 22 8.84 -10.36 12.59
N SER A 23 8.44 -9.26 11.96
CA SER A 23 9.22 -8.61 10.92
C SER A 23 9.79 -7.28 11.43
N ARG A 24 10.62 -6.64 10.62
CA ARG A 24 11.10 -5.29 10.93
C ARG A 24 10.02 -4.21 10.79
N THR A 25 8.84 -4.56 10.29
CA THR A 25 7.66 -3.68 10.39
C THR A 25 7.32 -3.33 11.84
N SER A 26 7.71 -4.16 12.80
CA SER A 26 7.52 -3.92 14.24
C SER A 26 8.31 -2.74 14.81
N ILE A 27 9.21 -2.12 14.04
CA ILE A 27 9.85 -0.84 14.44
C ILE A 27 8.85 0.32 14.45
N PHE A 28 7.74 0.21 13.70
CA PHE A 28 6.66 1.19 13.72
C PHE A 28 5.70 0.92 14.87
N ARG A 29 5.14 1.99 15.44
CA ARG A 29 4.04 1.93 16.42
C ARG A 29 2.69 2.15 15.75
N THR A 30 2.66 2.98 14.71
CA THR A 30 1.45 3.36 13.98
C THR A 30 1.69 3.32 12.48
N ILE A 31 0.78 2.68 11.75
CA ILE A 31 0.78 2.67 10.28
C ILE A 31 -0.63 3.01 9.78
N GLY A 32 -0.72 3.94 8.82
CA GLY A 32 -1.93 4.23 8.05
C GLY A 32 -1.98 3.37 6.79
N PHE A 33 -3.09 2.68 6.57
CA PHE A 33 -3.32 1.88 5.38
C PHE A 33 -4.35 2.57 4.49
N ILE A 34 -3.87 3.09 3.35
CA ILE A 34 -4.63 3.86 2.38
C ILE A 34 -4.86 2.98 1.17
N GLY A 35 -6.11 2.81 0.75
CA GLY A 35 -6.37 1.97 -0.41
C GLY A 35 -7.85 1.78 -0.71
N ASP A 36 -8.10 0.78 -1.51
CA ASP A 36 -9.43 0.39 -1.98
C ASP A 36 -10.01 -0.83 -1.20
N SER A 37 -10.85 -1.61 -1.86
CA SER A 37 -11.50 -2.79 -1.30
C SER A 37 -10.52 -3.83 -0.74
N LEU A 38 -9.37 -4.02 -1.38
CA LEU A 38 -8.37 -4.98 -0.90
C LEU A 38 -7.73 -4.51 0.40
N SER A 39 -7.61 -3.20 0.61
CA SER A 39 -7.05 -2.62 1.82
C SER A 39 -8.08 -2.47 2.94
N SER A 40 -9.36 -2.26 2.62
CA SER A 40 -10.46 -2.17 3.60
C SER A 40 -10.86 -3.53 4.17
N GLY A 41 -10.43 -4.63 3.56
CA GLY A 41 -10.83 -5.99 3.94
C GLY A 41 -12.23 -6.34 3.43
N GLU A 42 -12.56 -5.91 2.20
CA GLU A 42 -13.87 -6.16 1.61
C GLU A 42 -14.04 -7.62 1.22
N PHE A 43 -15.14 -8.22 1.67
CA PHE A 43 -15.60 -9.54 1.24
C PHE A 43 -16.78 -9.38 0.29
N GLU A 44 -16.76 -10.13 -0.80
CA GLU A 44 -17.86 -10.22 -1.73
C GLU A 44 -18.71 -11.44 -1.41
N THR A 45 -20.03 -11.26 -1.35
CA THR A 45 -21.01 -12.33 -1.10
C THR A 45 -22.01 -12.40 -2.25
N ARG A 46 -22.82 -13.45 -2.27
CA ARG A 46 -23.99 -13.58 -3.16
C ARG A 46 -25.22 -13.90 -2.31
N ASP A 47 -26.32 -13.23 -2.61
CA ASP A 47 -27.63 -13.61 -2.02
C ASP A 47 -28.23 -14.81 -2.75
N ALA A 48 -29.43 -15.21 -2.34
CA ALA A 48 -30.14 -16.34 -2.92
C ALA A 48 -30.47 -16.17 -4.42
N GLU A 49 -30.53 -14.94 -4.90
CA GLU A 49 -30.77 -14.57 -6.29
C GLU A 49 -29.48 -14.33 -7.07
N GLY A 50 -28.29 -14.55 -6.44
CA GLY A 50 -26.99 -14.39 -7.05
C GLY A 50 -26.48 -12.93 -7.12
N ARG A 51 -27.15 -11.97 -6.50
CA ARG A 51 -26.75 -10.56 -6.51
C ARG A 51 -25.56 -10.34 -5.58
N PRO A 52 -24.55 -9.52 -5.99
CA PRO A 52 -23.38 -9.26 -5.17
C PRO A 52 -23.73 -8.40 -3.95
N GLY A 53 -23.13 -8.74 -2.79
CA GLY A 53 -23.03 -7.90 -1.61
C GLY A 53 -21.58 -7.65 -1.27
N TYR A 54 -21.25 -6.45 -0.78
CA TYR A 54 -19.89 -6.03 -0.45
C TYR A 54 -19.82 -5.60 1.02
N HIS A 55 -18.83 -6.12 1.75
CA HIS A 55 -18.75 -5.95 3.20
C HIS A 55 -17.30 -5.64 3.60
N ASP A 56 -17.03 -4.39 3.98
CA ASP A 56 -15.76 -3.98 4.55
C ASP A 56 -15.60 -4.55 5.97
N LEU A 57 -14.77 -5.57 6.11
CA LEU A 57 -14.44 -6.21 7.38
C LEU A 57 -12.96 -5.97 7.70
N TYR A 58 -12.63 -4.76 8.13
CA TYR A 58 -11.24 -4.34 8.36
C TYR A 58 -10.44 -5.28 9.25
N GLU A 59 -11.08 -5.97 10.19
CA GLU A 59 -10.44 -6.97 11.05
C GLU A 59 -9.76 -8.11 10.27
N TYR A 60 -10.20 -8.34 9.04
CA TYR A 60 -9.64 -9.34 8.13
C TYR A 60 -8.75 -8.73 7.04
N SER A 61 -8.59 -7.41 7.02
CA SER A 61 -7.71 -6.76 6.04
C SER A 61 -6.25 -7.17 6.23
N TRP A 62 -5.48 -7.15 5.15
CA TRP A 62 -4.05 -7.40 5.23
C TRP A 62 -3.33 -6.41 6.16
N GLY A 63 -3.78 -5.15 6.21
CA GLY A 63 -3.22 -4.13 7.11
C GLY A 63 -3.42 -4.48 8.58
N GLN A 64 -4.60 -4.99 8.95
CA GLN A 64 -4.88 -5.38 10.32
C GLN A 64 -4.15 -6.68 10.72
N TYR A 65 -3.95 -7.61 9.79
CA TYR A 65 -3.10 -8.78 10.05
C TYR A 65 -1.65 -8.38 10.31
N ILE A 66 -1.08 -7.46 9.52
CA ILE A 66 0.26 -6.90 9.74
C ILE A 66 0.35 -6.25 11.12
N ALA A 67 -0.65 -5.45 11.48
CA ALA A 67 -0.68 -4.77 12.77
C ALA A 67 -0.69 -5.74 13.96
N ARG A 68 -1.56 -6.74 13.92
CA ARG A 68 -1.63 -7.77 14.99
C ARG A 68 -0.35 -8.58 15.11
N LYS A 69 0.22 -8.99 13.97
CA LYS A 69 1.46 -9.76 13.93
C LYS A 69 2.65 -8.98 14.54
N ASN A 70 2.74 -7.69 14.27
CA ASN A 70 3.89 -6.85 14.63
C ASN A 70 3.66 -5.98 15.88
N GLY A 71 2.48 -6.08 16.52
CA GLY A 71 2.19 -5.34 17.76
C GLY A 71 2.07 -3.82 17.56
N LEU A 72 1.65 -3.37 16.35
CA LEU A 72 1.46 -1.97 16.02
C LEU A 72 -0.03 -1.61 15.92
N LYS A 73 -0.33 -0.31 15.90
CA LYS A 73 -1.68 0.20 15.66
C LYS A 73 -1.84 0.49 14.16
N ALA A 74 -2.85 -0.14 13.54
CA ALA A 74 -3.28 0.15 12.18
C ALA A 74 -4.40 1.18 12.17
N TYR A 75 -4.30 2.17 11.28
CA TYR A 75 -5.40 3.05 10.92
C TYR A 75 -5.93 2.65 9.55
N ASN A 76 -7.25 2.41 9.48
CA ASN A 76 -7.92 2.17 8.21
C ASN A 76 -8.27 3.49 7.52
N PHE A 77 -7.55 3.82 6.48
CA PHE A 77 -7.81 4.95 5.58
C PHE A 77 -8.25 4.45 4.20
N SER A 78 -8.99 3.33 4.16
CA SER A 78 -9.39 2.64 2.94
C SER A 78 -10.91 2.46 2.86
N ARG A 79 -11.41 2.26 1.65
CA ARG A 79 -12.82 1.93 1.36
C ARG A 79 -12.92 1.23 0.01
N GLY A 80 -13.88 0.33 -0.14
CA GLY A 80 -14.20 -0.32 -1.41
C GLY A 80 -14.39 0.66 -2.57
N GLY A 81 -13.88 0.31 -3.75
CA GLY A 81 -13.98 1.12 -4.97
C GLY A 81 -13.14 2.40 -5.02
N MET A 82 -12.30 2.67 -4.01
CA MET A 82 -11.56 3.94 -3.89
C MET A 82 -10.60 4.19 -5.04
N THR A 83 -10.57 5.42 -5.52
CA THR A 83 -9.57 5.98 -6.45
C THR A 83 -8.72 7.03 -5.75
N ALA A 84 -7.54 7.33 -6.28
CA ALA A 84 -6.69 8.40 -5.75
C ALA A 84 -7.40 9.77 -5.79
N ARG A 85 -8.16 10.02 -6.88
CA ARG A 85 -8.95 11.25 -7.02
C ARG A 85 -10.01 11.38 -5.95
N GLU A 86 -10.85 10.37 -5.77
CA GLU A 86 -11.95 10.42 -4.79
C GLU A 86 -11.42 10.51 -3.36
N TYR A 87 -10.32 9.79 -3.08
CA TYR A 87 -9.64 9.87 -1.80
C TYR A 87 -9.28 11.31 -1.45
N LEU A 88 -8.58 11.99 -2.38
CA LEU A 88 -8.10 13.35 -2.18
C LEU A 88 -9.24 14.37 -2.09
N GLN A 89 -10.22 14.28 -2.99
CA GLN A 89 -11.24 15.34 -3.20
C GLN A 89 -12.38 15.29 -2.18
N SER A 90 -12.65 14.14 -1.57
CA SER A 90 -13.83 14.00 -0.71
C SER A 90 -13.66 13.04 0.45
N PHE A 91 -13.17 11.84 0.22
CA PHE A 91 -13.25 10.77 1.21
C PHE A 91 -12.38 11.06 2.45
N ALA A 92 -11.13 11.41 2.26
CA ALA A 92 -10.22 11.65 3.38
C ALA A 92 -10.67 12.83 4.25
N GLU A 93 -11.21 13.90 3.64
CA GLU A 93 -11.79 15.03 4.36
C GLU A 93 -13.04 14.62 5.16
N SER A 94 -13.95 13.90 4.53
CA SER A 94 -15.22 13.47 5.16
C SER A 94 -15.00 12.52 6.35
N ARG A 95 -13.83 11.87 6.43
CA ARG A 95 -13.44 10.94 7.48
C ARG A 95 -12.41 11.52 8.44
N ASP A 96 -12.08 12.78 8.29
CA ASP A 96 -11.10 13.47 9.14
C ASP A 96 -9.73 12.76 9.14
N PHE A 97 -9.29 12.26 7.96
CA PHE A 97 -8.00 11.54 7.85
C PHE A 97 -6.80 12.48 7.83
N TRP A 98 -7.02 13.75 7.57
CA TRP A 98 -5.98 14.78 7.61
C TRP A 98 -5.72 15.33 9.01
N ASN A 99 -6.39 14.81 10.04
CA ASN A 99 -6.21 15.23 11.41
C ASN A 99 -4.83 14.81 11.93
N PRO A 100 -4.00 15.74 12.45
CA PRO A 100 -2.68 15.43 13.01
C PRO A 100 -2.73 14.38 14.15
N ASP A 101 -3.83 14.26 14.87
CA ASP A 101 -4.00 13.25 15.91
C ASP A 101 -4.01 11.81 15.35
N LYS A 102 -4.22 11.68 14.05
CA LYS A 102 -4.15 10.41 13.30
C LYS A 102 -2.83 10.23 12.54
N ALA A 103 -1.85 11.10 12.79
CA ALA A 103 -0.54 11.01 12.14
C ALA A 103 0.12 9.66 12.42
N CYS A 104 0.68 9.05 11.38
CA CYS A 104 1.35 7.76 11.45
C CYS A 104 2.86 7.90 11.24
N GLN A 105 3.61 6.91 11.73
CA GLN A 105 5.04 6.80 11.46
C GLN A 105 5.31 6.27 10.05
N ALA A 106 4.35 5.50 9.51
CA ALA A 106 4.39 5.06 8.13
C ALA A 106 3.00 5.06 7.50
N TYR A 107 2.95 5.17 6.17
CA TYR A 107 1.76 5.02 5.35
C TYR A 107 2.02 3.98 4.26
N VAL A 108 1.12 3.01 4.15
CA VAL A 108 1.12 2.03 3.06
C VAL A 108 -0.03 2.40 2.14
N ILE A 109 0.28 2.73 0.88
CA ILE A 109 -0.69 3.24 -0.08
C ILE A 109 -0.85 2.23 -1.23
N ALA A 110 -2.04 1.67 -1.37
CA ALA A 110 -2.42 0.68 -2.37
C ALA A 110 -3.64 1.19 -3.16
N LEU A 111 -3.41 2.16 -4.03
CA LEU A 111 -4.40 2.74 -4.95
C LEU A 111 -3.96 2.55 -6.40
N GLY A 112 -4.88 2.63 -7.34
CA GLY A 112 -4.61 2.65 -8.77
C GLY A 112 -5.41 1.64 -9.59
N VAL A 113 -5.80 0.51 -9.03
CA VAL A 113 -6.61 -0.49 -9.73
C VAL A 113 -7.93 0.10 -10.20
N ASN A 114 -8.65 0.76 -9.31
CA ASN A 114 -9.92 1.40 -9.64
C ASN A 114 -9.72 2.62 -10.55
N ASP A 115 -8.64 3.37 -10.38
CA ASP A 115 -8.31 4.47 -11.29
C ASP A 115 -8.14 3.96 -12.72
N LEU A 116 -7.34 2.90 -12.90
CA LEU A 116 -6.99 2.37 -14.22
C LEU A 116 -8.14 1.57 -14.86
N TYR A 117 -8.70 0.60 -14.13
CA TYR A 117 -9.59 -0.40 -14.72
C TYR A 117 -11.08 -0.08 -14.58
N ASN A 118 -11.50 0.54 -13.48
CA ASN A 118 -12.92 0.85 -13.26
C ASN A 118 -13.29 2.26 -13.74
N GLN A 119 -12.39 3.23 -13.55
CA GLN A 119 -12.64 4.63 -13.90
C GLN A 119 -11.97 5.06 -15.20
N HIS A 120 -11.10 4.21 -15.79
CA HIS A 120 -10.35 4.49 -17.01
C HIS A 120 -9.64 5.86 -16.98
N ARG A 121 -9.07 6.19 -15.81
CA ARG A 121 -8.37 7.45 -15.58
C ARG A 121 -7.05 7.47 -16.31
N GLU A 122 -6.66 8.66 -16.75
CA GLU A 122 -5.30 8.89 -17.23
C GLU A 122 -4.30 8.66 -16.09
N VAL A 123 -3.27 7.85 -16.37
CA VAL A 123 -2.22 7.58 -15.38
C VAL A 123 -1.42 8.84 -15.07
N GLY A 124 -1.09 9.63 -16.10
CA GLY A 124 -0.26 10.82 -15.97
C GLY A 124 1.22 10.50 -15.73
N SER A 125 1.96 11.51 -15.31
CA SER A 125 3.41 11.42 -15.06
C SER A 125 3.86 12.47 -14.03
N LEU A 126 5.16 12.52 -13.73
CA LEU A 126 5.73 13.58 -12.87
C LEU A 126 5.54 15.00 -13.42
N ALA A 127 5.25 15.17 -14.73
CA ALA A 127 4.90 16.48 -15.28
C ALA A 127 3.57 17.03 -14.71
N ASP A 128 2.73 16.17 -14.16
CA ASP A 128 1.46 16.53 -13.51
C ASP A 128 1.65 16.90 -12.03
N VAL A 129 2.86 16.88 -11.51
CA VAL A 129 3.19 17.16 -10.10
C VAL A 129 3.82 18.54 -10.00
N ASP A 130 3.14 19.49 -9.37
CA ASP A 130 3.72 20.79 -9.06
C ASP A 130 4.70 20.65 -7.86
N PRO A 131 5.96 21.08 -8.01
CA PRO A 131 6.99 20.85 -6.99
C PRO A 131 6.82 21.72 -5.73
N LYS A 132 5.88 22.66 -5.73
CA LYS A 132 5.69 23.63 -4.64
C LYS A 132 4.30 23.62 -4.01
N ASP A 133 3.30 23.24 -4.78
CA ASP A 133 1.90 23.32 -4.35
C ASP A 133 1.08 22.16 -4.93
N TRP A 134 0.89 21.12 -4.15
CA TRP A 134 0.12 19.94 -4.56
C TRP A 134 -1.30 20.25 -5.07
N ARG A 135 -1.87 21.41 -4.72
CA ARG A 135 -3.19 21.86 -5.18
C ARG A 135 -3.21 22.19 -6.67
N LYS A 136 -2.02 22.35 -7.27
CA LYS A 136 -1.84 22.62 -8.71
C LYS A 136 -1.51 21.36 -9.51
N ASN A 137 -1.44 20.20 -8.86
CA ASN A 137 -1.21 18.95 -9.57
C ASN A 137 -2.31 18.70 -10.60
N GLY A 138 -1.93 18.06 -11.71
CA GLY A 138 -2.88 17.62 -12.74
C GLY A 138 -3.89 16.60 -12.21
N ASP A 139 -5.10 16.58 -12.78
CA ASP A 139 -6.16 15.63 -12.40
C ASP A 139 -5.95 14.27 -13.07
N THR A 140 -4.74 13.71 -12.94
CA THR A 140 -4.34 12.37 -13.33
C THR A 140 -4.18 11.48 -12.11
N PHE A 141 -4.01 10.15 -12.29
CA PHE A 141 -3.73 9.26 -11.16
C PHE A 141 -2.47 9.72 -10.40
N ILE A 142 -1.36 9.97 -11.09
CA ILE A 142 -0.09 10.40 -10.47
C ILE A 142 -0.22 11.77 -9.80
N GLY A 143 -0.90 12.72 -10.42
CA GLY A 143 -1.14 14.03 -9.81
C GLY A 143 -1.92 13.96 -8.51
N ASN A 144 -3.00 13.16 -8.49
CA ASN A 144 -3.80 12.95 -7.27
C ASN A 144 -3.04 12.15 -6.21
N TYR A 145 -2.29 11.10 -6.62
CA TYR A 145 -1.50 10.29 -5.69
C TYR A 145 -0.39 11.13 -5.04
N ALA A 146 0.33 11.93 -5.82
CA ALA A 146 1.34 12.86 -5.32
C ALA A 146 0.75 13.87 -4.32
N ALA A 147 -0.45 14.38 -4.58
CA ALA A 147 -1.14 15.28 -3.67
C ALA A 147 -1.51 14.60 -2.34
N ILE A 148 -1.93 13.34 -2.35
CA ILE A 148 -2.18 12.54 -1.13
C ILE A 148 -0.89 12.45 -0.30
N VAL A 149 0.22 12.06 -0.93
CA VAL A 149 1.53 11.95 -0.27
C VAL A 149 1.96 13.30 0.32
N SER A 150 1.87 14.37 -0.47
CA SER A 150 2.25 15.72 -0.03
C SER A 150 1.45 16.16 1.19
N ARG A 151 0.13 15.93 1.23
CA ARG A 151 -0.70 16.26 2.39
C ARG A 151 -0.31 15.47 3.65
N TYR A 152 0.00 14.18 3.52
CA TYR A 152 0.49 13.40 4.66
C TYR A 152 1.89 13.83 5.11
N LYS A 153 2.74 14.29 4.18
CA LYS A 153 4.04 14.87 4.54
C LYS A 153 3.92 16.22 5.24
N GLU A 154 2.87 17.01 4.95
CA GLU A 154 2.56 18.22 5.74
C GLU A 154 2.21 17.89 7.21
N ILE A 155 1.56 16.74 7.45
CA ILE A 155 1.14 16.28 8.79
C ILE A 155 2.28 15.55 9.51
N SER A 156 3.04 14.74 8.80
CA SER A 156 4.11 13.88 9.32
C SER A 156 5.30 13.86 8.36
N PRO A 157 6.16 14.90 8.39
CA PRO A 157 7.25 15.09 7.41
C PRO A 157 8.24 13.93 7.35
N ASP A 158 8.51 13.29 8.48
CA ASP A 158 9.49 12.20 8.61
C ASP A 158 8.89 10.81 8.39
N ALA A 159 7.57 10.70 8.17
CA ALA A 159 6.91 9.43 7.96
C ALA A 159 7.49 8.68 6.75
N LYS A 160 7.46 7.34 6.83
CA LYS A 160 7.86 6.46 5.73
C LYS A 160 6.65 6.13 4.87
N PHE A 161 6.82 6.14 3.55
CA PHE A 161 5.78 5.86 2.59
C PHE A 161 6.10 4.60 1.80
N PHE A 162 5.17 3.66 1.77
CA PHE A 162 5.29 2.42 1.00
C PHE A 162 4.18 2.39 -0.04
N TYR A 163 4.55 2.46 -1.33
CA TYR A 163 3.62 2.42 -2.45
C TYR A 163 3.50 0.99 -2.95
N VAL A 164 2.31 0.43 -2.90
CA VAL A 164 2.07 -0.96 -3.29
C VAL A 164 1.57 -1.00 -4.73
N THR A 165 2.28 -1.73 -5.60
CA THR A 165 1.74 -2.08 -6.92
C THR A 165 0.82 -3.28 -6.78
N PHE A 166 -0.20 -3.37 -7.66
CA PHE A 166 -1.08 -4.54 -7.67
C PHE A 166 -0.39 -5.74 -8.33
N PRO A 167 -0.70 -6.98 -7.94
CA PRO A 167 -0.15 -8.18 -8.57
C PRO A 167 -0.58 -8.30 -10.05
N LYS A 168 0.15 -9.10 -10.84
CA LYS A 168 -0.32 -9.48 -12.18
C LYS A 168 -1.60 -10.29 -12.05
N ASP A 169 -2.63 -9.89 -12.80
CA ASP A 169 -3.90 -10.60 -12.85
C ASP A 169 -4.30 -10.82 -14.32
N ASP A 170 -4.63 -12.05 -14.68
CA ASP A 170 -4.98 -12.41 -16.06
C ASP A 170 -6.38 -11.92 -16.48
N LEU A 171 -7.20 -11.47 -15.53
CA LEU A 171 -8.49 -10.82 -15.82
C LEU A 171 -8.33 -9.38 -16.29
N TRP A 172 -7.20 -8.75 -16.01
CA TRP A 172 -6.94 -7.38 -16.43
C TRP A 172 -6.25 -7.37 -17.79
N GLY A 173 -7.05 -7.27 -18.83
CA GLY A 173 -6.67 -7.50 -20.24
C GLY A 173 -5.65 -6.53 -20.85
N ASN A 174 -4.96 -5.66 -20.08
CA ASN A 174 -3.97 -4.73 -20.60
C ASN A 174 -2.66 -4.70 -19.80
N PRO A 175 -1.76 -5.68 -20.01
CA PRO A 175 -0.48 -5.73 -19.30
C PRO A 175 0.39 -4.47 -19.49
N ALA A 176 0.33 -3.82 -20.66
CA ALA A 176 1.11 -2.61 -20.91
C ALA A 176 0.63 -1.44 -20.04
N ALA A 177 -0.68 -1.28 -19.87
CA ALA A 177 -1.24 -0.26 -18.99
C ALA A 177 -0.90 -0.54 -17.52
N SER A 178 -0.96 -1.82 -17.09
CA SER A 178 -0.53 -2.23 -15.75
C SER A 178 0.94 -1.90 -15.50
N GLN A 179 1.82 -2.25 -16.44
CA GLN A 179 3.25 -1.94 -16.35
C GLN A 179 3.47 -0.43 -16.30
N GLY A 180 2.80 0.34 -17.16
CA GLY A 180 2.91 1.81 -17.17
C GLY A 180 2.49 2.46 -15.85
N LEU A 181 1.45 1.95 -15.18
CA LEU A 181 1.07 2.42 -13.85
C LEU A 181 2.15 2.08 -12.82
N CYS A 182 2.69 0.84 -12.84
CA CYS A 182 3.77 0.45 -11.94
C CYS A 182 5.02 1.33 -12.14
N ASP A 183 5.42 1.58 -13.38
CA ASP A 183 6.57 2.46 -13.70
C ASP A 183 6.36 3.89 -13.17
N SER A 184 5.12 4.39 -13.25
CA SER A 184 4.76 5.70 -12.72
C SER A 184 4.81 5.74 -11.18
N VAL A 185 4.46 4.65 -10.50
CA VAL A 185 4.58 4.51 -9.05
C VAL A 185 6.06 4.52 -8.62
N TYR A 186 6.95 3.87 -9.38
CA TYR A 186 8.40 3.96 -9.14
C TYR A 186 8.92 5.39 -9.30
N ALA A 187 8.56 6.06 -10.41
CA ALA A 187 8.95 7.45 -10.64
C ALA A 187 8.48 8.36 -9.48
N LEU A 188 7.28 8.11 -8.95
CA LEU A 188 6.75 8.84 -7.81
C LEU A 188 7.54 8.57 -6.52
N ALA A 189 7.97 7.32 -6.28
CA ALA A 189 8.81 6.98 -5.13
C ALA A 189 10.19 7.65 -5.21
N ASP A 190 10.77 7.72 -6.39
CA ASP A 190 12.04 8.45 -6.62
C ASP A 190 11.90 9.97 -6.44
N HIS A 191 10.68 10.50 -6.59
CA HIS A 191 10.39 11.93 -6.44
C HIS A 191 10.29 12.38 -4.97
N PHE A 192 9.84 11.51 -4.07
CA PHE A 192 9.62 11.82 -2.68
C PHE A 192 10.66 11.19 -1.75
N ASP A 193 11.19 11.97 -0.81
CA ASP A 193 12.00 11.43 0.27
C ASP A 193 11.18 10.47 1.16
N ASN A 194 11.85 9.46 1.72
CA ASN A 194 11.23 8.46 2.60
C ASN A 194 10.14 7.61 1.92
N ALA A 195 10.21 7.43 0.60
CA ALA A 195 9.25 6.67 -0.19
C ALA A 195 9.90 5.41 -0.79
N TYR A 196 9.17 4.30 -0.78
CA TYR A 196 9.63 2.98 -1.21
C TYR A 196 8.51 2.27 -1.96
N VAL A 197 8.85 1.42 -2.93
CA VAL A 197 7.88 0.61 -3.67
C VAL A 197 7.84 -0.81 -3.12
N ILE A 198 6.64 -1.29 -2.84
CA ILE A 198 6.34 -2.70 -2.63
C ILE A 198 5.79 -3.23 -3.95
N ASP A 199 6.68 -3.81 -4.76
CA ASP A 199 6.36 -4.22 -6.13
C ASP A 199 5.79 -5.64 -6.17
N LEU A 200 4.50 -5.76 -5.91
CA LEU A 200 3.78 -7.02 -6.05
C LEU A 200 3.57 -7.41 -7.52
N TYR A 201 3.55 -6.45 -8.44
CA TYR A 201 3.43 -6.74 -9.87
C TYR A 201 4.59 -7.60 -10.37
N ARG A 202 5.80 -7.33 -9.89
CA ARG A 202 7.01 -8.03 -10.31
C ARG A 202 7.28 -9.28 -9.50
N TYR A 203 7.06 -9.25 -8.18
CA TYR A 203 7.57 -10.27 -7.25
C TYR A 203 6.51 -11.16 -6.63
N ALA A 204 5.22 -10.77 -6.64
CA ALA A 204 4.15 -11.65 -6.17
C ALA A 204 3.81 -12.72 -7.21
N PRO A 205 3.22 -13.85 -6.79
CA PRO A 205 2.65 -14.81 -7.73
C PRO A 205 1.56 -14.14 -8.59
N PRO A 206 1.39 -14.55 -9.86
CA PRO A 206 0.29 -14.05 -10.68
C PRO A 206 -1.06 -14.53 -10.13
N TYR A 207 -2.05 -13.66 -10.16
CA TYR A 207 -3.44 -13.98 -9.79
C TYR A 207 -4.15 -14.63 -10.98
N ASP A 208 -3.74 -15.87 -11.27
CA ASP A 208 -4.35 -16.72 -12.28
C ASP A 208 -5.58 -17.47 -11.72
N GLN A 209 -6.21 -18.28 -12.53
CA GLN A 209 -7.37 -19.06 -12.12
C GLN A 209 -7.07 -19.93 -10.88
N LYS A 210 -5.91 -20.60 -10.83
CA LYS A 210 -5.52 -21.46 -9.70
C LYS A 210 -5.34 -20.68 -8.42
N PHE A 211 -4.77 -19.46 -8.50
CA PHE A 211 -4.66 -18.57 -7.36
C PHE A 211 -6.03 -18.16 -6.84
N ARG A 212 -6.93 -17.73 -7.74
CA ARG A 212 -8.28 -17.29 -7.36
C ARG A 212 -9.11 -18.41 -6.73
N GLU A 213 -9.02 -19.64 -7.22
CA GLU A 213 -9.72 -20.81 -6.62
C GLU A 213 -9.33 -21.04 -5.15
N GLN A 214 -8.13 -20.66 -4.75
CA GLN A 214 -7.64 -20.85 -3.38
C GLN A 214 -7.83 -19.63 -2.48
N PHE A 215 -7.63 -18.43 -3.03
CA PHE A 215 -7.44 -17.21 -2.25
C PHE A 215 -8.50 -16.14 -2.48
N ASN A 216 -9.45 -16.35 -3.40
CA ASN A 216 -10.54 -15.42 -3.62
C ASN A 216 -11.90 -16.01 -3.19
N LEU A 217 -12.80 -15.10 -2.86
CA LEU A 217 -14.22 -15.30 -2.74
C LEU A 217 -14.88 -14.38 -3.76
N TYR A 218 -15.27 -14.91 -4.91
CA TYR A 218 -15.68 -14.15 -6.10
C TYR A 218 -14.59 -13.18 -6.58
N GLY A 219 -14.87 -11.89 -6.67
CA GLY A 219 -13.93 -10.88 -7.17
C GLY A 219 -12.92 -10.36 -6.15
N HIS A 220 -13.02 -10.74 -4.88
CA HIS A 220 -12.17 -10.25 -3.79
C HIS A 220 -11.44 -11.39 -3.08
N SER A 221 -10.45 -11.04 -2.26
CA SER A 221 -9.73 -12.02 -1.45
C SER A 221 -10.66 -12.68 -0.43
N ASN A 222 -10.50 -13.98 -0.22
CA ASN A 222 -11.02 -14.65 0.96
C ASN A 222 -10.10 -14.43 2.17
N ALA A 223 -10.46 -14.94 3.35
CA ALA A 223 -9.66 -14.76 4.56
C ALA A 223 -8.21 -15.26 4.42
N SER A 224 -7.99 -16.38 3.73
CA SER A 224 -6.65 -16.92 3.46
C SER A 224 -5.88 -16.04 2.47
N GLY A 225 -6.55 -15.45 1.49
CA GLY A 225 -5.98 -14.50 0.55
C GLY A 225 -5.49 -13.24 1.26
N TYR A 226 -6.27 -12.69 2.18
CA TYR A 226 -5.84 -11.53 2.99
C TYR A 226 -4.63 -11.84 3.87
N ILE A 227 -4.53 -13.05 4.44
CA ILE A 227 -3.35 -13.49 5.19
C ILE A 227 -2.12 -13.56 4.28
N LEU A 228 -2.27 -14.15 3.09
CA LEU A 228 -1.17 -14.25 2.12
C LEU A 228 -0.68 -12.86 1.68
N VAL A 229 -1.59 -11.94 1.34
CA VAL A 229 -1.23 -10.58 0.97
C VAL A 229 -0.54 -9.86 2.14
N ALA A 230 -1.04 -10.05 3.37
CA ALA A 230 -0.38 -9.51 4.57
C ALA A 230 1.06 -10.03 4.72
N GLN A 231 1.27 -11.33 4.53
CA GLN A 231 2.62 -11.93 4.59
C GLN A 231 3.55 -11.38 3.51
N MET A 232 3.07 -11.21 2.28
CA MET A 232 3.86 -10.63 1.19
C MET A 232 4.26 -9.17 1.48
N ILE A 233 3.31 -8.33 1.85
CA ILE A 233 3.56 -6.91 2.13
C ILE A 233 4.49 -6.75 3.33
N ASP A 234 4.25 -7.48 4.42
CA ASP A 234 5.07 -7.45 5.64
C ASP A 234 6.52 -7.92 5.37
N SER A 235 6.68 -8.99 4.58
CA SER A 235 7.99 -9.49 4.18
C SER A 235 8.74 -8.51 3.27
N TYR A 236 8.01 -7.81 2.42
CA TYR A 236 8.61 -6.80 1.56
C TYR A 236 9.06 -5.56 2.36
N ILE A 237 8.26 -5.11 3.35
CA ILE A 237 8.68 -4.04 4.27
C ILE A 237 9.92 -4.48 5.04
N ASP A 238 9.97 -5.72 5.55
CA ASP A 238 11.16 -6.28 6.21
C ASP A 238 12.40 -6.22 5.30
N TYR A 239 12.23 -6.61 4.03
CA TYR A 239 13.28 -6.52 3.03
C TYR A 239 13.78 -5.07 2.86
N ILE A 240 12.85 -4.11 2.65
CA ILE A 240 13.19 -2.69 2.47
C ILE A 240 13.97 -2.16 3.68
N VAL A 241 13.48 -2.42 4.89
CA VAL A 241 14.13 -1.95 6.14
C VAL A 241 15.53 -2.53 6.29
N ARG A 242 15.71 -3.82 6.00
CA ARG A 242 17.05 -4.47 6.06
C ARG A 242 18.05 -3.87 5.08
N HIS A 243 17.59 -3.54 3.87
CA HIS A 243 18.43 -3.02 2.80
C HIS A 243 18.67 -1.51 2.89
N ASN A 244 17.90 -0.79 3.73
CA ASN A 244 18.02 0.67 3.92
C ASN A 244 18.13 1.03 5.42
N PRO A 245 19.01 0.43 6.21
CA PRO A 245 18.99 0.56 7.68
C PRO A 245 19.18 2.00 8.16
N LYS A 246 19.87 2.83 7.41
CA LYS A 246 20.10 4.24 7.77
C LYS A 246 18.82 5.07 7.73
N ASP A 247 17.93 4.76 6.81
CA ASP A 247 16.68 5.50 6.62
C ASP A 247 15.66 5.21 7.73
N PHE A 248 15.85 4.13 8.47
CA PHE A 248 14.91 3.66 9.50
C PHE A 248 15.42 3.83 10.93
N ASN A 249 16.62 4.38 11.13
CA ASN A 249 17.20 4.56 12.47
C ASN A 249 16.34 5.47 13.36
N ASN A 250 15.67 6.45 12.79
CA ASN A 250 14.93 7.48 13.51
C ASN A 250 13.42 7.18 13.65
N VAL A 251 12.96 6.04 13.16
CA VAL A 251 11.54 5.66 13.21
C VAL A 251 10.93 5.77 14.61
N PRO A 252 11.59 5.35 15.71
CA PRO A 252 11.03 5.45 17.06
C PRO A 252 10.69 6.88 17.49
N PHE A 253 11.29 7.88 16.87
CA PHE A 253 11.16 9.30 17.23
C PHE A 253 10.15 10.07 16.37
N ILE A 254 9.69 9.50 15.25
CA ILE A 254 8.69 10.11 14.37
C ILE A 254 7.40 10.37 15.16
N ASN A 255 6.87 11.59 15.04
CA ASN A 255 5.68 12.08 15.76
C ASN A 255 5.83 12.04 17.30
N THR A 256 7.02 12.29 17.81
CA THR A 256 7.30 12.47 19.24
C THR A 256 7.95 13.84 19.46
N ASP A 257 7.99 14.28 20.73
CA ASP A 257 8.72 15.51 21.13
C ASP A 257 10.24 15.30 21.22
N ILE A 258 10.70 14.05 21.09
CA ILE A 258 12.12 13.74 21.12
C ILE A 258 12.74 14.18 19.78
N ARG A 259 13.89 14.88 19.90
CA ARG A 259 14.70 15.29 18.74
C ARG A 259 16.00 14.49 18.72
N TYR A 260 16.55 14.25 17.54
CA TYR A 260 17.75 13.45 17.28
C TYR A 260 18.64 14.15 16.27
#